data_c61eed5af2eff39687925ee6854e355a
#
_entry.id   c61eed5af2eff39687925ee6854e355a
#
_cell.length_a   1.000
_cell.length_b   1.000
_cell.length_c   1.000
_cell.angle_alpha   90.00
_cell.angle_beta   90.00
_cell.angle_gamma   90.00
#
_symmetry.space_group_name_H-M   'P 1'
#
loop_
_entity.id
_entity.type
_entity.pdbx_description
1 polymer ?
#
loop_
_entity_poly.entity_id
_entity_poly.type
_entity_poly.pdbx_seq_one_letter_code
_entity_poly.pdbx_strand_id
1 'polypeptide(L)'
;MFCRVIAVIALVALLLPQIGAPAATTQRIIANRFSGLAIDGFDPVSYFVDGQALMGLPDFEAAQGGVVWRFRNEGNRASFLAHPEVYGPQFGGYDPTDVARGVTVAGNPRLFAVVEERLFLFSREDTRDAFADDPTRY
;
A
#
# COMPACT_ATOMS: atom_id res chain seq x y z
N MET A 1 22.48 67.92 34.49
CA MET A 1 21.43 66.99 34.82
C MET A 1 21.09 66.27 33.54
N PHE A 2 21.76 65.08 33.30
CA PHE A 2 21.64 64.35 32.04
C PHE A 2 20.71 63.17 32.24
N CYS A 3 19.57 63.22 31.58
CA CYS A 3 18.60 62.10 31.53
C CYS A 3 19.04 61.14 30.47
N ARG A 4 19.47 59.97 30.89
CA ARG A 4 19.78 58.84 29.97
C ARG A 4 18.48 58.07 29.65
N VAL A 5 18.02 58.17 28.41
CA VAL A 5 16.95 57.34 27.86
C VAL A 5 17.55 56.04 27.41
N ILE A 6 17.23 54.99 28.12
CA ILE A 6 17.60 53.59 27.70
C ILE A 6 16.50 53.13 26.77
N ALA A 7 16.82 52.99 25.48
CA ALA A 7 15.95 52.36 24.51
C ALA A 7 16.03 50.85 24.66
N VAL A 8 14.96 50.23 25.12
CA VAL A 8 14.80 48.76 25.14
C VAL A 8 14.31 48.35 23.78
N ILE A 9 15.19 47.75 22.99
CA ILE A 9 14.82 47.11 21.72
C ILE A 9 14.24 45.74 22.06
N ALA A 10 12.92 45.62 21.99
CA ALA A 10 12.24 44.34 22.09
C ALA A 10 12.43 43.59 20.78
N LEU A 11 13.25 42.54 20.82
CA LEU A 11 13.42 41.57 19.72
C LEU A 11 12.19 40.67 19.67
N VAL A 12 11.23 40.99 18.82
CA VAL A 12 10.09 40.12 18.55
C VAL A 12 10.58 39.01 17.61
N ALA A 13 10.88 37.85 18.17
CA ALA A 13 11.13 36.64 17.37
C ALA A 13 9.81 36.19 16.71
N LEU A 14 9.68 36.42 15.42
CA LEU A 14 8.58 35.88 14.61
C LEU A 14 8.74 34.35 14.55
N LEU A 15 7.99 33.64 15.38
CA LEU A 15 7.77 32.20 15.22
C LEU A 15 6.87 31.99 14.00
N LEU A 16 7.48 31.82 12.85
CA LEU A 16 6.76 31.34 11.67
C LEU A 16 6.34 29.89 11.94
N PRO A 17 5.05 29.53 11.78
CA PRO A 17 4.65 28.12 11.83
C PRO A 17 5.38 27.38 10.71
N GLN A 18 6.18 26.39 11.08
CA GLN A 18 6.74 25.44 10.14
C GLN A 18 5.56 24.63 9.60
N ILE A 19 5.06 25.00 8.43
CA ILE A 19 4.13 24.17 7.67
C ILE A 19 4.98 23.00 7.18
N GLY A 20 4.98 21.92 7.97
CA GLY A 20 5.55 20.67 7.52
C GLY A 20 4.90 20.31 6.19
N ALA A 21 5.70 20.19 5.12
CA ALA A 21 5.21 19.62 3.87
C ALA A 21 4.54 18.28 4.21
N PRO A 22 3.32 18.01 3.74
CA PRO A 22 2.72 16.71 3.94
C PRO A 22 3.70 15.69 3.37
N ALA A 23 4.21 14.79 4.23
CA ALA A 23 4.98 13.67 3.79
C ALA A 23 4.12 13.00 2.71
N ALA A 24 4.61 12.95 1.48
CA ALA A 24 3.93 12.24 0.41
C ALA A 24 3.76 10.82 0.92
N THR A 25 2.54 10.47 1.28
CA THR A 25 2.21 9.14 1.78
C THR A 25 2.45 8.20 0.61
N THR A 26 3.59 7.56 0.61
CA THR A 26 4.00 6.62 -0.45
C THR A 26 3.21 5.32 -0.35
N GLN A 27 2.34 5.20 0.65
CA GLN A 27 1.48 4.07 0.70
C GLN A 27 0.52 4.15 -0.47
N ARG A 28 0.68 3.27 -1.39
CA ARG A 28 -0.24 3.14 -2.49
C ARG A 28 -0.58 1.67 -2.61
N ILE A 29 -1.84 1.39 -2.42
CA ILE A 29 -2.42 0.16 -2.93
C ILE A 29 -2.60 0.41 -4.42
N ILE A 30 -2.04 -0.46 -5.24
CA ILE A 30 -2.21 -0.35 -6.69
C ILE A 30 -3.67 -0.55 -7.04
N ALA A 31 -4.24 0.46 -7.65
CA ALA A 31 -5.57 0.40 -8.22
C ALA A 31 -5.49 0.58 -9.74
N ASN A 32 -6.34 -0.13 -10.44
CA ASN A 32 -6.51 0.07 -11.86
C ASN A 32 -6.98 1.52 -12.11
N ARG A 33 -6.24 2.25 -12.93
CA ARG A 33 -6.49 3.69 -13.18
C ARG A 33 -7.84 3.98 -13.85
N PHE A 34 -8.45 2.98 -14.48
CA PHE A 34 -9.73 3.13 -15.17
C PHE A 34 -10.91 2.67 -14.32
N SER A 35 -10.76 1.59 -13.57
CA SER A 35 -11.85 1.02 -12.77
C SER A 35 -11.79 1.42 -11.30
N GLY A 36 -10.65 1.87 -10.80
CA GLY A 36 -10.42 2.13 -9.37
C GLY A 36 -10.32 0.86 -8.52
N LEU A 37 -10.31 -0.32 -9.15
CA LEU A 37 -10.26 -1.60 -8.46
C LEU A 37 -8.84 -1.95 -8.02
N ALA A 38 -8.69 -2.32 -6.77
CA ALA A 38 -7.45 -2.88 -6.25
C ALA A 38 -7.16 -4.22 -6.92
N ILE A 39 -5.89 -4.49 -7.20
CA ILE A 39 -5.40 -5.73 -7.81
C ILE A 39 -6.26 -6.20 -9.00
N ASP A 40 -6.66 -5.26 -9.85
CA ASP A 40 -7.48 -5.48 -11.05
C ASP A 40 -8.80 -6.23 -10.80
N GLY A 41 -9.35 -6.15 -9.59
CA GLY A 41 -10.61 -6.78 -9.21
C GLY A 41 -10.50 -8.26 -8.84
N PHE A 42 -9.29 -8.78 -8.65
CA PHE A 42 -9.11 -10.11 -8.07
C PHE A 42 -9.48 -10.09 -6.57
N ASP A 43 -9.99 -11.23 -6.09
CA ASP A 43 -10.34 -11.38 -4.68
C ASP A 43 -9.06 -11.65 -3.85
N PRO A 44 -8.68 -10.75 -2.93
CA PRO A 44 -7.47 -10.91 -2.14
C PRO A 44 -7.50 -12.11 -1.20
N VAL A 45 -8.70 -12.57 -0.79
CA VAL A 45 -8.86 -13.72 0.11
C VAL A 45 -8.65 -15.04 -0.64
N SER A 46 -8.95 -15.08 -1.95
CA SER A 46 -8.85 -16.31 -2.76
C SER A 46 -7.43 -16.87 -2.80
N TYR A 47 -6.41 -16.03 -2.73
CA TYR A 47 -5.01 -16.48 -2.70
C TYR A 47 -4.70 -17.38 -1.49
N PHE A 48 -5.38 -17.13 -0.37
CA PHE A 48 -5.17 -17.86 0.89
C PHE A 48 -6.07 -19.09 1.00
N VAL A 49 -7.35 -18.95 0.65
CA VAL A 49 -8.33 -20.02 0.84
C VAL A 49 -8.42 -20.98 -0.33
N ASP A 50 -8.18 -20.50 -1.55
CA ASP A 50 -8.24 -21.29 -2.78
C ASP A 50 -6.85 -21.57 -3.37
N GLY A 51 -5.83 -20.86 -2.93
CA GLY A 51 -4.48 -20.92 -3.51
C GLY A 51 -4.40 -20.43 -4.95
N GLN A 52 -5.34 -19.58 -5.36
CA GLN A 52 -5.50 -19.13 -6.74
C GLN A 52 -5.85 -17.65 -6.81
N ALA A 53 -5.44 -17.01 -7.90
CA ALA A 53 -5.90 -15.69 -8.28
C ALA A 53 -7.27 -15.81 -8.96
N LEU A 54 -8.33 -15.49 -8.22
CA LEU A 54 -9.70 -15.58 -8.73
C LEU A 54 -10.33 -14.18 -8.77
N MET A 55 -11.05 -13.88 -9.86
CA MET A 55 -11.76 -12.62 -10.00
C MET A 55 -12.88 -12.50 -8.97
N GLY A 56 -12.95 -11.33 -8.31
CA GLY A 56 -14.12 -10.96 -7.51
C GLY A 56 -15.33 -10.60 -8.38
N LEU A 57 -16.48 -10.47 -7.73
CA LEU A 57 -17.75 -10.14 -8.37
C LEU A 57 -18.19 -8.72 -8.00
N PRO A 58 -18.83 -7.98 -8.92
CA PRO A 58 -19.34 -6.64 -8.63
C PRO A 58 -20.32 -6.57 -7.46
N ASP A 59 -21.03 -7.67 -7.17
CA ASP A 59 -21.99 -7.76 -6.07
C ASP A 59 -21.34 -7.70 -4.69
N PHE A 60 -20.04 -8.01 -4.61
CA PHE A 60 -19.29 -8.05 -3.36
C PHE A 60 -18.10 -7.10 -3.41
N GLU A 61 -18.34 -5.83 -3.12
CA GLU A 61 -17.32 -4.79 -3.09
C GLU A 61 -17.16 -4.19 -1.69
N ALA A 62 -15.98 -3.66 -1.41
CA ALA A 62 -15.72 -2.84 -0.24
C ALA A 62 -14.65 -1.79 -0.55
N ALA A 63 -14.84 -0.59 0.01
CA ALA A 63 -13.82 0.44 0.01
C ALA A 63 -12.92 0.27 1.23
N GLN A 64 -11.62 0.13 1.02
CA GLN A 64 -10.63 0.00 2.07
C GLN A 64 -9.28 0.54 1.59
N GLY A 65 -8.65 1.38 2.42
CA GLY A 65 -7.34 1.96 2.08
C GLY A 65 -7.37 2.90 0.86
N GLY A 66 -8.51 3.54 0.59
CA GLY A 66 -8.67 4.49 -0.51
C GLY A 66 -8.91 3.85 -1.89
N VAL A 67 -9.13 2.56 -1.96
CA VAL A 67 -9.41 1.81 -3.20
C VAL A 67 -10.62 0.90 -3.01
N VAL A 68 -11.16 0.40 -4.11
CA VAL A 68 -12.29 -0.55 -4.09
C VAL A 68 -11.76 -1.96 -4.33
N TRP A 69 -12.17 -2.86 -3.47
CA TRP A 69 -11.84 -4.29 -3.52
C TRP A 69 -13.06 -5.08 -3.97
N ARG A 70 -12.84 -6.16 -4.74
CA ARG A 70 -13.88 -7.12 -5.13
C ARG A 70 -13.61 -8.48 -4.54
N PHE A 71 -14.69 -9.16 -4.17
CA PHE A 71 -14.65 -10.47 -3.53
C PHE A 71 -15.56 -11.45 -4.27
N ARG A 72 -15.31 -12.73 -4.12
CA ARG A 72 -16.12 -13.77 -4.75
C ARG A 72 -17.44 -14.00 -4.03
N ASN A 73 -17.46 -13.72 -2.73
CA ASN A 73 -18.62 -13.94 -1.86
C ASN A 73 -18.56 -13.03 -0.64
N GLU A 74 -19.66 -13.01 0.09
CA GLU A 74 -19.79 -12.21 1.33
C GLU A 74 -18.82 -12.64 2.42
N GLY A 75 -18.53 -13.94 2.56
CA GLY A 75 -17.58 -14.46 3.55
C GLY A 75 -16.16 -13.92 3.33
N ASN A 76 -15.70 -13.89 2.09
CA ASN A 76 -14.39 -13.34 1.73
C ASN A 76 -14.36 -11.82 2.01
N ARG A 77 -15.44 -11.11 1.65
CA ARG A 77 -15.56 -9.68 1.94
C ARG A 77 -15.47 -9.40 3.44
N ALA A 78 -16.21 -10.14 4.25
CA ALA A 78 -16.21 -9.99 5.71
C ALA A 78 -14.82 -10.32 6.31
N SER A 79 -14.17 -11.38 5.84
CA SER A 79 -12.82 -11.77 6.29
C SER A 79 -11.79 -10.68 5.98
N PHE A 80 -11.84 -10.12 4.78
CA PHE A 80 -10.95 -9.03 4.39
C PHE A 80 -11.17 -7.78 5.23
N LEU A 81 -12.41 -7.37 5.43
CA LEU A 81 -12.72 -6.16 6.22
C LEU A 81 -12.31 -6.30 7.69
N ALA A 82 -12.34 -7.51 8.23
CA ALA A 82 -11.87 -7.80 9.58
C ALA A 82 -10.33 -7.76 9.67
N HIS A 83 -9.62 -8.18 8.61
CA HIS A 83 -8.18 -8.34 8.59
C HIS A 83 -7.55 -7.91 7.26
N PRO A 84 -7.69 -6.64 6.86
CA PRO A 84 -7.13 -6.18 5.58
C PRO A 84 -5.59 -6.26 5.53
N GLU A 85 -4.93 -6.18 6.68
CA GLU A 85 -3.48 -6.33 6.82
C GLU A 85 -2.99 -7.76 6.54
N VAL A 86 -3.86 -8.76 6.72
CA VAL A 86 -3.55 -10.17 6.43
C VAL A 86 -3.74 -10.47 4.94
N TYR A 87 -4.91 -10.10 4.42
CA TYR A 87 -5.31 -10.49 3.06
C TYR A 87 -4.83 -9.53 1.97
N GLY A 88 -4.54 -8.28 2.32
CA GLY A 88 -4.00 -7.32 1.37
C GLY A 88 -2.59 -7.69 0.91
N PRO A 89 -2.23 -7.40 -0.35
CA PRO A 89 -0.89 -7.66 -0.83
C PRO A 89 0.13 -6.79 -0.10
N GLN A 90 1.30 -7.36 0.17
CA GLN A 90 2.43 -6.63 0.71
C GLN A 90 2.88 -5.55 -0.28
N PHE A 91 3.46 -4.46 0.22
CA PHE A 91 3.89 -3.31 -0.57
C PHE A 91 2.79 -2.70 -1.45
N GLY A 92 1.52 -2.82 -1.03
CA GLY A 92 0.38 -2.30 -1.80
C GLY A 92 0.16 -3.00 -3.15
N GLY A 93 0.81 -4.13 -3.39
CA GLY A 93 0.76 -4.89 -4.64
C GLY A 93 1.89 -4.57 -5.62
N TYR A 94 2.88 -3.77 -5.21
CA TYR A 94 4.12 -3.61 -5.97
C TYR A 94 5.00 -4.85 -5.86
N ASP A 95 5.77 -5.12 -6.92
CA ASP A 95 6.75 -6.21 -6.93
C ASP A 95 7.84 -5.97 -5.86
N PRO A 96 7.99 -6.86 -4.87
CA PRO A 96 8.92 -6.68 -3.76
C PRO A 96 10.39 -6.62 -4.21
N THR A 97 10.75 -7.29 -5.30
CA THR A 97 12.11 -7.29 -5.81
C THR A 97 12.48 -5.95 -6.45
N ASP A 98 11.50 -5.29 -7.07
CA ASP A 98 11.66 -3.95 -7.61
C ASP A 98 11.68 -2.89 -6.49
N VAL A 99 10.82 -3.03 -5.48
CA VAL A 99 10.82 -2.17 -4.29
C VAL A 99 12.17 -2.20 -3.58
N ALA A 100 12.78 -3.38 -3.43
CA ALA A 100 14.11 -3.53 -2.83
C ALA A 100 15.20 -2.78 -3.59
N ARG A 101 15.00 -2.51 -4.88
CA ARG A 101 15.89 -1.70 -5.72
C ARG A 101 15.51 -0.23 -5.79
N GLY A 102 14.50 0.19 -5.03
CA GLY A 102 13.99 1.56 -5.02
C GLY A 102 13.11 1.90 -6.22
N VAL A 103 12.57 0.91 -6.91
CA VAL A 103 11.71 1.08 -8.09
C VAL A 103 10.31 0.54 -7.78
N THR A 104 9.27 1.26 -8.20
CA THR A 104 7.88 0.83 -8.00
C THR A 104 7.31 0.33 -9.32
N VAL A 105 7.20 -0.99 -9.43
CA VAL A 105 6.56 -1.67 -10.56
C VAL A 105 5.36 -2.45 -10.06
N ALA A 106 4.21 -2.24 -10.68
CA ALA A 106 2.98 -2.93 -10.32
C ALA A 106 3.11 -4.43 -10.53
N GLY A 107 2.75 -5.21 -9.49
CA GLY A 107 2.63 -6.65 -9.60
C GLY A 107 1.43 -7.05 -10.45
N ASN A 108 1.57 -8.14 -11.17
CA ASN A 108 0.47 -8.81 -11.86
C ASN A 108 -0.26 -9.70 -10.85
N PRO A 109 -1.57 -9.54 -10.65
CA PRO A 109 -2.33 -10.38 -9.71
C PRO A 109 -2.26 -11.88 -9.96
N ARG A 110 -1.91 -12.31 -11.19
CA ARG A 110 -1.72 -13.73 -11.53
C ARG A 110 -0.34 -14.27 -11.22
N LEU A 111 0.64 -13.39 -10.98
CA LEU A 111 2.00 -13.76 -10.61
C LEU A 111 2.19 -13.48 -9.13
N PHE A 112 1.95 -14.46 -8.28
CA PHE A 112 1.92 -14.29 -6.84
C PHE A 112 2.69 -15.38 -6.10
N ALA A 113 3.00 -15.10 -4.85
CA ALA A 113 3.40 -16.07 -3.85
C ALA A 113 2.77 -15.72 -2.50
N VAL A 114 2.38 -16.74 -1.75
CA VAL A 114 2.01 -16.58 -0.33
C VAL A 114 3.14 -17.20 0.48
N VAL A 115 3.86 -16.37 1.21
CA VAL A 115 5.00 -16.78 2.04
C VAL A 115 4.75 -16.27 3.45
N GLU A 116 4.84 -17.17 4.44
CA GLU A 116 4.58 -16.84 5.84
C GLU A 116 3.26 -16.06 6.04
N GLU A 117 2.20 -16.56 5.41
CA GLU A 117 0.85 -15.96 5.47
C GLU A 117 0.78 -14.53 4.92
N ARG A 118 1.69 -14.15 4.03
CA ARG A 118 1.72 -12.86 3.36
C ARG A 118 1.63 -13.02 1.86
N LEU A 119 0.79 -12.21 1.24
CA LEU A 119 0.61 -12.18 -0.20
C LEU A 119 1.61 -11.21 -0.85
N PHE A 120 2.35 -11.71 -1.82
CA PHE A 120 3.24 -10.91 -2.67
C PHE A 120 2.82 -11.04 -4.12
N LEU A 121 2.83 -9.93 -4.85
CA LEU A 121 2.55 -9.88 -6.28
C LEU A 121 3.81 -9.50 -7.04
N PHE A 122 4.03 -10.11 -8.20
CA PHE A 122 5.24 -9.90 -8.99
C PHE A 122 4.93 -9.36 -10.37
N SER A 123 5.81 -8.55 -10.90
CA SER A 123 5.67 -7.98 -12.23
C SER A 123 6.06 -8.96 -13.35
N ARG A 124 6.91 -9.93 -13.02
CA ARG A 124 7.48 -10.92 -13.95
C ARG A 124 7.66 -12.26 -13.24
N GLU A 125 7.74 -13.33 -14.04
CA GLU A 125 7.98 -14.68 -13.51
C GLU A 125 9.37 -14.82 -12.89
N ASP A 126 10.38 -14.22 -13.51
CA ASP A 126 11.75 -14.27 -12.99
C ASP A 126 11.90 -13.57 -11.63
N THR A 127 11.18 -12.49 -11.38
CA THR A 127 11.18 -11.83 -10.07
C THR A 127 10.47 -12.66 -9.00
N ARG A 128 9.37 -13.31 -9.36
CA ARG A 128 8.68 -14.27 -8.47
C ARG A 128 9.61 -15.44 -8.11
N ASP A 129 10.27 -16.02 -9.08
CA ASP A 129 11.15 -17.16 -8.87
C ASP A 129 12.37 -16.79 -8.02
N ALA A 130 12.97 -15.63 -8.28
CA ALA A 130 14.08 -15.10 -7.47
C ALA A 130 13.66 -14.84 -6.02
N PHE A 131 12.44 -14.35 -5.79
CA PHE A 131 11.88 -14.16 -4.45
C PHE A 131 11.62 -15.50 -3.76
N ALA A 132 11.08 -16.49 -4.48
CA ALA A 132 10.81 -17.82 -3.92
C ALA A 132 12.09 -18.55 -3.48
N ASP A 133 13.19 -18.32 -4.20
CA ASP A 133 14.51 -18.90 -3.87
C ASP A 133 15.09 -18.34 -2.56
N ASP A 134 14.92 -17.05 -2.31
CA ASP A 134 15.38 -16.39 -1.08
C ASP A 134 14.49 -15.20 -0.69
N PRO A 135 13.35 -15.45 -0.01
CA PRO A 135 12.44 -14.38 0.40
C PRO A 135 13.05 -13.40 1.41
N THR A 136 14.08 -13.81 2.14
CA THR A 136 14.71 -12.98 3.18
C THR A 136 15.61 -11.88 2.62
N ARG A 137 15.90 -11.95 1.34
CA ARG A 137 16.75 -10.99 0.62
C ARG A 137 16.00 -9.66 0.33
N TYR A 138 14.69 -9.68 0.33
CA TYR A 138 13.83 -8.56 -0.11
C TYR A 138 12.95 -7.96 1.03
#